data_c3ee128d43a2d1727b54fc1e38669545
#
_entry.id   c3ee128d43a2d1727b54fc1e38669545
#
_cell.length_a   1.000
_cell.length_b   1.000
_cell.length_c   1.000
_cell.angle_alpha   90.00
_cell.angle_beta   90.00
_cell.angle_gamma   90.00
#
_symmetry.space_group_name_H-M   'P 1'
#
loop_
_entity.id
_entity.type
_entity.pdbx_description
1 polymer ?
#
loop_
_entity_poly.entity_id
_entity_poly.type
_entity_poly.pdbx_seq_one_letter_code
_entity_poly.pdbx_strand_id
1 'polypeptide(L)'
;MSKVFVTGVGMIPFAKPGASAPYHLMAGEATRAALQDAGVDYADIEQAYVGYVYGDSTCGQKALYGVGMTGIPIVNVNNNCSTGSTALFLARQAIASGAADCVLVLGFEQMSPGALGSIFTDRPAPFDDFDAVTDRLVGKPEIPLALRYFGGAGLAHMEKYGTPLKAFAEIRAKASRHAANNPLALFRKEVTAQAVLDAPMIWPGVMTRLMACPPTCGAAAAVLVSESFAKKRGLRSDVFIAAQAMTTDRASTFEAGDMMRLVGYEMSREAADKVYNQAGIGPDDLDVIELHDCFAHNELITYEALGLCPEGGADKFITDGDNTYGGKVVTNPSGGLLSKGHPLGATGLAQCFELTQQLRGSAGARQVDGARTALQHNLGLGGACVVTLYQAA
;
A
#
# COMPACT_ATOMS: atom_id res chain seq x y z
N MET A 1 6.29 9.64 23.79
CA MET A 1 5.16 10.16 23.00
C MET A 1 3.91 9.37 23.38
N SER A 2 2.74 10.03 23.46
CA SER A 2 1.46 9.32 23.69
C SER A 2 1.20 8.35 22.53
N LYS A 3 0.62 7.19 22.83
CA LYS A 3 0.25 6.21 21.80
C LYS A 3 -0.86 6.78 20.91
N VAL A 4 -0.79 6.46 19.61
CA VAL A 4 -1.84 6.76 18.63
C VAL A 4 -2.51 5.44 18.25
N PHE A 5 -3.78 5.30 18.58
CA PHE A 5 -4.54 4.07 18.34
C PHE A 5 -5.30 4.12 17.03
N VAL A 6 -5.38 2.97 16.36
CA VAL A 6 -6.29 2.73 15.23
C VAL A 6 -7.58 2.16 15.82
N THR A 7 -8.52 3.03 16.13
CA THR A 7 -9.74 2.66 16.85
C THR A 7 -10.79 2.06 15.92
N GLY A 8 -10.86 2.51 14.67
CA GLY A 8 -11.79 1.98 13.69
C GLY A 8 -11.22 1.96 12.29
N VAL A 9 -11.63 0.96 11.51
CA VAL A 9 -11.26 0.81 10.09
C VAL A 9 -12.48 0.41 9.27
N GLY A 10 -12.52 0.88 8.01
CA GLY A 10 -13.58 0.57 7.07
C GLY A 10 -13.05 0.43 5.66
N MET A 11 -13.57 -0.52 4.90
CA MET A 11 -13.20 -0.76 3.51
C MET A 11 -14.41 -1.31 2.76
N ILE A 12 -14.56 -0.95 1.48
CA ILE A 12 -15.55 -1.54 0.58
C ILE A 12 -14.91 -2.57 -0.35
N PRO A 13 -15.68 -3.49 -0.96
CA PRO A 13 -15.18 -4.36 -2.01
C PRO A 13 -14.61 -3.54 -3.17
N PHE A 14 -13.42 -3.91 -3.63
CA PHE A 14 -12.80 -3.24 -4.77
C PHE A 14 -13.44 -3.67 -6.08
N ALA A 15 -13.52 -2.74 -7.04
CA ALA A 15 -14.20 -2.93 -8.31
C ALA A 15 -13.31 -2.53 -9.51
N LYS A 16 -13.61 -3.08 -10.69
CA LYS A 16 -12.98 -2.64 -11.94
C LYS A 16 -13.48 -1.25 -12.35
N PRO A 17 -12.67 -0.47 -13.09
CA PRO A 17 -13.14 0.73 -13.75
C PRO A 17 -14.44 0.47 -14.55
N GLY A 18 -15.42 1.36 -14.41
CA GLY A 18 -16.73 1.24 -15.02
C GLY A 18 -17.74 0.34 -14.29
N ALA A 19 -17.31 -0.41 -13.25
CA ALA A 19 -18.18 -1.23 -12.41
C ALA A 19 -18.33 -0.69 -10.97
N SER A 20 -17.64 0.40 -10.64
CA SER A 20 -17.72 1.02 -9.31
C SER A 20 -18.87 2.03 -9.20
N ALA A 21 -19.32 2.27 -7.97
CA ALA A 21 -20.10 3.47 -7.67
C ALA A 21 -19.24 4.74 -7.85
N PRO A 22 -19.84 5.93 -7.96
CA PRO A 22 -19.13 7.21 -7.93
C PRO A 22 -18.27 7.35 -6.67
N TYR A 23 -17.09 7.99 -6.80
CA TYR A 23 -16.08 8.07 -5.74
C TYR A 23 -16.63 8.56 -4.39
N HIS A 24 -17.50 9.58 -4.40
CA HIS A 24 -18.05 10.16 -3.17
C HIS A 24 -18.99 9.20 -2.42
N LEU A 25 -19.66 8.28 -3.14
CA LEU A 25 -20.48 7.24 -2.51
C LEU A 25 -19.60 6.13 -1.92
N MET A 26 -18.62 5.67 -2.66
CA MET A 26 -17.61 4.69 -2.18
C MET A 26 -16.91 5.21 -0.92
N ALA A 27 -16.43 6.45 -0.96
CA ALA A 27 -15.76 7.12 0.14
C ALA A 27 -16.67 7.27 1.37
N GLY A 28 -17.91 7.68 1.16
CA GLY A 28 -18.91 7.80 2.24
C GLY A 28 -19.23 6.46 2.91
N GLU A 29 -19.31 5.37 2.15
CA GLU A 29 -19.53 4.01 2.67
C GLU A 29 -18.37 3.55 3.54
N ALA A 30 -17.12 3.65 3.04
CA ALA A 30 -15.92 3.29 3.78
C ALA A 30 -15.77 4.14 5.06
N THR A 31 -16.08 5.44 4.98
CA THR A 31 -16.03 6.34 6.15
C THR A 31 -17.04 5.93 7.22
N ARG A 32 -18.30 5.68 6.84
CA ARG A 32 -19.33 5.23 7.80
C ARG A 32 -18.97 3.90 8.45
N ALA A 33 -18.38 2.96 7.68
CA ALA A 33 -17.89 1.69 8.23
C ALA A 33 -16.78 1.91 9.27
N ALA A 34 -15.81 2.81 9.00
CA ALA A 34 -14.74 3.12 9.94
C ALA A 34 -15.25 3.82 11.22
N LEU A 35 -16.21 4.76 11.10
CA LEU A 35 -16.83 5.41 12.25
C LEU A 35 -17.61 4.41 13.12
N GLN A 36 -18.37 3.52 12.48
CA GLN A 36 -19.09 2.45 13.17
C GLN A 36 -18.16 1.49 13.91
N ASP A 37 -17.06 1.06 13.27
CA ASP A 37 -16.06 0.19 13.90
C ASP A 37 -15.35 0.89 15.06
N ALA A 38 -15.12 2.21 14.96
CA ALA A 38 -14.54 3.02 16.02
C ALA A 38 -15.50 3.28 17.20
N GLY A 39 -16.81 3.22 16.98
CA GLY A 39 -17.82 3.62 17.96
C GLY A 39 -17.86 5.12 18.21
N VAL A 40 -17.58 5.94 17.18
CA VAL A 40 -17.65 7.41 17.24
C VAL A 40 -18.55 7.98 16.16
N ASP A 41 -19.11 9.14 16.42
CA ASP A 41 -19.88 9.90 15.43
C ASP A 41 -18.97 10.82 14.61
N TYR A 42 -19.40 11.20 13.40
CA TYR A 42 -18.66 12.18 12.60
C TYR A 42 -18.46 13.52 13.32
N ALA A 43 -19.34 13.86 14.24
CA ALA A 43 -19.22 15.06 15.08
C ALA A 43 -18.07 15.00 16.09
N ASP A 44 -17.55 13.82 16.40
CA ASP A 44 -16.37 13.65 17.26
C ASP A 44 -15.05 13.84 16.51
N ILE A 45 -15.08 13.86 15.17
CA ILE A 45 -13.91 14.06 14.33
C ILE A 45 -13.49 15.53 14.35
N GLU A 46 -12.23 15.79 14.63
CA GLU A 46 -11.67 17.14 14.72
C GLU A 46 -10.93 17.58 13.45
N GLN A 47 -10.37 16.61 12.69
CA GLN A 47 -9.70 16.84 11.42
C GLN A 47 -9.88 15.64 10.50
N ALA A 48 -9.78 15.84 9.18
CA ALA A 48 -9.79 14.77 8.19
C ALA A 48 -8.67 14.95 7.16
N TYR A 49 -7.95 13.85 6.86
CA TYR A 49 -6.99 13.77 5.78
C TYR A 49 -7.52 12.82 4.70
N VAL A 50 -7.64 13.32 3.47
CA VAL A 50 -8.30 12.60 2.38
C VAL A 50 -7.35 12.44 1.20
N GLY A 51 -7.06 11.19 0.87
CA GLY A 51 -6.14 10.82 -0.21
C GLY A 51 -6.87 10.37 -1.48
N TYR A 52 -6.49 10.94 -2.63
CA TYR A 52 -6.88 10.49 -3.97
C TYR A 52 -5.86 11.01 -5.00
N VAL A 53 -5.79 10.39 -6.16
CA VAL A 53 -4.85 10.76 -7.23
C VAL A 53 -5.57 11.33 -8.44
N TYR A 54 -6.56 10.61 -8.96
CA TYR A 54 -7.32 10.98 -10.15
C TYR A 54 -8.66 11.63 -9.78
N GLY A 55 -8.59 12.87 -9.33
CA GLY A 55 -9.77 13.66 -8.98
C GLY A 55 -9.47 15.15 -9.04
N ASP A 56 -10.51 15.94 -9.24
CA ASP A 56 -10.40 17.40 -9.20
C ASP A 56 -10.07 17.91 -7.79
N SER A 57 -9.69 19.18 -7.72
CA SER A 57 -9.49 19.87 -6.45
C SER A 57 -10.71 19.70 -5.55
N THR A 58 -10.47 19.48 -4.24
CA THR A 58 -11.53 19.38 -3.22
C THR A 58 -12.48 18.18 -3.33
N CYS A 59 -12.11 17.12 -4.07
CA CYS A 59 -12.87 15.88 -4.07
C CYS A 59 -13.05 15.27 -2.66
N GLY A 60 -12.10 15.51 -1.75
CA GLY A 60 -12.20 15.10 -0.34
C GLY A 60 -13.37 15.75 0.38
N GLN A 61 -13.59 17.05 0.19
CA GLN A 61 -14.75 17.77 0.73
C GLN A 61 -16.06 17.16 0.18
N LYS A 62 -16.12 16.96 -1.14
CA LYS A 62 -17.31 16.35 -1.78
C LYS A 62 -17.58 14.96 -1.21
N ALA A 63 -16.56 14.16 -0.96
CA ALA A 63 -16.68 12.81 -0.39
C ALA A 63 -17.24 12.85 1.04
N LEU A 64 -16.72 13.75 1.89
CA LEU A 64 -17.10 13.83 3.30
C LEU A 64 -18.40 14.60 3.56
N TYR A 65 -18.81 15.54 2.70
CA TYR A 65 -20.07 16.28 2.87
C TYR A 65 -21.30 15.36 2.84
N GLY A 66 -21.21 14.21 2.18
CA GLY A 66 -22.26 13.18 2.21
C GLY A 66 -22.29 12.36 3.51
N VAL A 67 -21.28 12.50 4.38
CA VAL A 67 -21.22 11.88 5.72
C VAL A 67 -21.63 12.87 6.79
N GLY A 68 -21.08 14.09 6.75
CA GLY A 68 -21.41 15.16 7.70
C GLY A 68 -20.75 16.49 7.30
N MET A 69 -21.30 17.60 7.82
CA MET A 69 -20.80 18.95 7.59
C MET A 69 -20.62 19.66 8.94
N THR A 70 -19.56 19.36 9.65
CA THR A 70 -19.25 19.86 10.99
C THR A 70 -18.29 21.05 11.01
N GLY A 71 -17.77 21.45 9.84
CA GLY A 71 -16.82 22.56 9.72
C GLY A 71 -15.37 22.22 10.06
N ILE A 72 -15.03 20.94 10.23
CA ILE A 72 -13.66 20.49 10.50
C ILE A 72 -12.72 20.77 9.33
N PRO A 73 -11.41 20.98 9.59
CA PRO A 73 -10.41 21.03 8.54
C PRO A 73 -10.37 19.72 7.75
N ILE A 74 -10.40 19.82 6.42
CA ILE A 74 -10.25 18.69 5.50
C ILE A 74 -9.05 18.99 4.60
N VAL A 75 -8.01 18.15 4.67
CA VAL A 75 -6.78 18.26 3.89
C VAL A 75 -6.77 17.19 2.81
N ASN A 76 -6.65 17.60 1.54
CA ASN A 76 -6.48 16.68 0.41
C ASN A 76 -4.99 16.36 0.23
N VAL A 77 -4.67 15.08 0.02
CA VAL A 77 -3.31 14.56 -0.04
C VAL A 77 -3.11 13.82 -1.37
N ASN A 78 -1.95 14.00 -1.99
CA ASN A 78 -1.55 13.25 -3.17
C ASN A 78 -0.04 12.98 -3.16
N ASN A 79 0.35 11.72 -3.04
CA ASN A 79 1.69 11.17 -3.21
C ASN A 79 1.61 9.89 -4.06
N ASN A 80 0.90 9.97 -5.19
CA ASN A 80 0.68 8.86 -6.10
C ASN A 80 0.17 7.60 -5.35
N CYS A 81 0.75 6.43 -5.57
CA CYS A 81 0.30 5.17 -4.97
C CYS A 81 0.42 5.12 -3.43
N SER A 82 1.27 5.95 -2.80
CA SER A 82 1.40 6.03 -1.33
C SER A 82 0.48 7.06 -0.67
N THR A 83 -0.45 7.63 -1.41
CA THR A 83 -1.35 8.69 -0.97
C THR A 83 -2.10 8.36 0.31
N GLY A 84 -2.73 7.18 0.41
CA GLY A 84 -3.47 6.78 1.60
C GLY A 84 -2.59 6.65 2.85
N SER A 85 -1.38 6.11 2.70
CA SER A 85 -0.40 6.01 3.79
C SER A 85 0.16 7.37 4.18
N THR A 86 0.31 8.30 3.23
CA THR A 86 0.71 9.69 3.52
C THR A 86 -0.37 10.41 4.33
N ALA A 87 -1.65 10.21 3.99
CA ALA A 87 -2.76 10.74 4.78
C ALA A 87 -2.74 10.17 6.22
N LEU A 88 -2.46 8.88 6.38
CA LEU A 88 -2.32 8.22 7.67
C LEU A 88 -1.11 8.78 8.46
N PHE A 89 0.01 9.05 7.78
CA PHE A 89 1.21 9.66 8.38
C PHE A 89 0.90 11.05 8.95
N LEU A 90 0.21 11.90 8.20
CA LEU A 90 -0.19 13.23 8.64
C LEU A 90 -1.17 13.17 9.82
N ALA A 91 -2.15 12.27 9.78
CA ALA A 91 -3.11 12.08 10.86
C ALA A 91 -2.43 11.64 12.17
N ARG A 92 -1.46 10.70 12.08
CA ARG A 92 -0.66 10.31 13.24
C ARG A 92 0.13 11.48 13.80
N GLN A 93 0.73 12.32 12.94
CA GLN A 93 1.47 13.52 13.39
C GLN A 93 0.55 14.52 14.08
N ALA A 94 -0.68 14.75 13.57
CA ALA A 94 -1.63 15.65 14.19
C ALA A 94 -1.98 15.20 15.63
N ILE A 95 -2.21 13.90 15.84
CA ILE A 95 -2.49 13.37 17.17
C ILE A 95 -1.24 13.38 18.07
N ALA A 96 -0.09 12.94 17.54
CA ALA A 96 1.14 12.86 18.32
C ALA A 96 1.66 14.24 18.79
N SER A 97 1.34 15.29 18.04
CA SER A 97 1.65 16.68 18.40
C SER A 97 0.63 17.32 19.35
N GLY A 98 -0.50 16.67 19.59
CA GLY A 98 -1.61 17.22 20.38
C GLY A 98 -2.47 18.25 19.63
N ALA A 99 -2.35 18.34 18.30
CA ALA A 99 -3.18 19.24 17.49
C ALA A 99 -4.63 18.72 17.33
N ALA A 100 -4.86 17.42 17.51
CA ALA A 100 -6.17 16.79 17.52
C ALA A 100 -6.13 15.51 18.35
N ASP A 101 -7.29 15.09 18.86
CA ASP A 101 -7.47 13.85 19.63
C ASP A 101 -8.19 12.77 18.84
N CYS A 102 -9.00 13.13 17.84
CA CYS A 102 -9.76 12.21 17.01
C CYS A 102 -9.72 12.64 15.54
N VAL A 103 -9.10 11.84 14.69
CA VAL A 103 -8.81 12.18 13.29
C VAL A 103 -9.32 11.09 12.35
N LEU A 104 -10.03 11.50 11.31
CA LEU A 104 -10.46 10.64 10.21
C LEU A 104 -9.42 10.63 9.09
N VAL A 105 -9.10 9.43 8.60
CA VAL A 105 -8.29 9.24 7.39
C VAL A 105 -9.13 8.51 6.35
N LEU A 106 -9.23 9.07 5.17
CA LEU A 106 -9.99 8.51 4.06
C LEU A 106 -9.12 8.43 2.82
N GLY A 107 -9.21 7.33 2.10
CA GLY A 107 -8.60 7.17 0.78
C GLY A 107 -9.60 6.60 -0.20
N PHE A 108 -9.64 7.12 -1.40
CA PHE A 108 -10.48 6.59 -2.47
C PHE A 108 -9.80 6.75 -3.83
N GLU A 109 -10.25 5.95 -4.78
CA GLU A 109 -9.88 6.12 -6.18
C GLU A 109 -11.01 5.67 -7.11
N GLN A 110 -11.27 6.45 -8.13
CA GLN A 110 -12.14 6.09 -9.23
C GLN A 110 -11.32 6.17 -10.52
N MET A 111 -10.62 5.07 -10.85
CA MET A 111 -9.76 4.99 -12.03
C MET A 111 -10.58 4.85 -13.31
N SER A 112 -10.08 5.42 -14.40
CA SER A 112 -10.54 5.15 -15.75
C SER A 112 -9.73 4.00 -16.37
N PRO A 113 -10.25 3.29 -17.39
CA PRO A 113 -9.45 2.39 -18.18
C PRO A 113 -8.25 3.13 -18.78
N GLY A 114 -7.04 2.56 -18.66
CA GLY A 114 -5.80 3.21 -19.13
C GLY A 114 -5.27 4.31 -18.22
N ALA A 115 -5.78 4.47 -16.99
CA ALA A 115 -5.20 5.36 -15.98
C ALA A 115 -3.70 5.10 -15.80
N LEU A 116 -2.94 6.11 -15.36
CA LEU A 116 -1.48 6.25 -15.21
C LEU A 116 -0.85 7.08 -16.36
N GLY A 117 -1.62 7.85 -17.08
CA GLY A 117 -1.11 8.87 -18.04
C GLY A 117 -0.97 10.25 -17.39
N SER A 118 -0.16 11.12 -17.98
CA SER A 118 -0.12 12.53 -17.62
C SER A 118 -1.45 13.21 -17.95
N ILE A 119 -1.98 13.98 -16.99
CA ILE A 119 -3.21 14.77 -17.17
C ILE A 119 -2.87 16.09 -17.90
N PHE A 120 -1.71 16.68 -17.58
CA PHE A 120 -1.25 17.93 -18.17
C PHE A 120 -0.08 17.68 -19.12
N THR A 121 -0.16 18.24 -20.32
CA THR A 121 0.86 18.11 -21.38
C THR A 121 1.55 19.43 -21.71
N ASP A 122 1.18 20.51 -21.02
CA ASP A 122 1.65 21.90 -21.24
C ASP A 122 2.75 22.34 -20.25
N ARG A 123 3.22 21.42 -19.41
CA ARG A 123 4.20 21.66 -18.35
C ARG A 123 5.09 20.43 -18.14
N PRO A 124 6.26 20.55 -17.45
CA PRO A 124 7.12 19.41 -17.15
C PRO A 124 6.35 18.30 -16.43
N ALA A 125 6.54 17.05 -16.86
CA ALA A 125 5.94 15.91 -16.20
C ALA A 125 6.75 15.51 -14.96
N PRO A 126 6.10 15.01 -13.87
CA PRO A 126 6.82 14.66 -12.65
C PRO A 126 7.75 13.45 -12.82
N PHE A 127 7.66 12.74 -13.96
CA PHE A 127 8.47 11.56 -14.26
C PHE A 127 9.55 11.81 -15.33
N ASP A 128 9.80 13.04 -15.78
CA ASP A 128 10.78 13.32 -16.83
C ASP A 128 12.18 12.78 -16.50
N ASP A 129 12.65 12.94 -15.25
CA ASP A 129 13.95 12.42 -14.81
C ASP A 129 13.95 10.89 -14.70
N PHE A 130 12.85 10.29 -14.23
CA PHE A 130 12.66 8.84 -14.18
C PHE A 130 12.69 8.23 -15.58
N ASP A 131 12.00 8.87 -16.54
CA ASP A 131 11.99 8.47 -17.95
C ASP A 131 13.38 8.54 -18.56
N ALA A 132 14.10 9.63 -18.33
CA ALA A 132 15.46 9.82 -18.86
C ALA A 132 16.42 8.72 -18.37
N VAL A 133 16.35 8.31 -17.10
CA VAL A 133 17.15 7.21 -16.57
C VAL A 133 16.71 5.88 -17.15
N THR A 134 15.41 5.61 -17.17
CA THR A 134 14.85 4.36 -17.70
C THR A 134 15.21 4.17 -19.17
N ASP A 135 15.04 5.22 -19.99
CA ASP A 135 15.37 5.19 -21.41
C ASP A 135 16.85 4.83 -21.67
N ARG A 136 17.72 5.36 -20.82
CA ARG A 136 19.17 5.07 -20.89
C ARG A 136 19.50 3.62 -20.51
N LEU A 137 18.82 3.07 -19.50
CA LEU A 137 19.17 1.74 -18.93
C LEU A 137 18.48 0.59 -19.66
N VAL A 138 17.21 0.73 -20.01
CA VAL A 138 16.40 -0.37 -20.58
C VAL A 138 15.79 -0.04 -21.94
N GLY A 139 16.08 1.14 -22.48
CA GLY A 139 15.52 1.60 -23.76
C GLY A 139 14.06 2.00 -23.67
N LYS A 140 13.43 2.13 -24.85
CA LYS A 140 12.03 2.58 -25.00
C LYS A 140 11.14 1.48 -25.58
N PRO A 141 10.92 0.37 -24.86
CA PRO A 141 9.92 -0.60 -25.34
C PRO A 141 8.53 0.04 -25.39
N GLU A 142 7.72 -0.34 -26.38
CA GLU A 142 6.35 0.15 -26.55
C GLU A 142 5.39 -0.50 -25.53
N ILE A 143 5.60 -0.20 -24.25
CA ILE A 143 4.79 -0.67 -23.13
C ILE A 143 4.46 0.50 -22.19
N PRO A 144 3.36 0.42 -21.41
CA PRO A 144 3.00 1.47 -20.47
C PRO A 144 4.10 1.79 -19.47
N LEU A 145 4.19 3.06 -19.07
CA LEU A 145 5.26 3.65 -18.26
C LEU A 145 5.59 2.83 -16.99
N ALA A 146 4.59 2.54 -16.17
CA ALA A 146 4.81 1.81 -14.92
C ALA A 146 5.38 0.39 -15.15
N LEU A 147 5.00 -0.26 -16.27
CA LEU A 147 5.55 -1.57 -16.64
C LEU A 147 7.03 -1.47 -17.03
N ARG A 148 7.45 -0.35 -17.65
CA ARG A 148 8.87 -0.10 -17.95
C ARG A 148 9.70 0.03 -16.68
N TYR A 149 9.22 0.80 -15.71
CA TYR A 149 9.95 1.01 -14.46
C TYR A 149 10.11 -0.30 -13.67
N PHE A 150 9.00 -0.91 -13.30
CA PHE A 150 9.03 -2.12 -12.47
C PHE A 150 9.53 -3.35 -13.22
N GLY A 151 9.23 -3.48 -14.51
CA GLY A 151 9.80 -4.53 -15.35
C GLY A 151 11.31 -4.36 -15.52
N GLY A 152 11.79 -3.13 -15.74
CA GLY A 152 13.19 -2.79 -15.82
C GLY A 152 13.95 -3.10 -14.53
N ALA A 153 13.33 -2.83 -13.37
CA ALA A 153 13.91 -3.18 -12.08
C ALA A 153 13.99 -4.72 -11.88
N GLY A 154 12.94 -5.44 -12.29
CA GLY A 154 12.97 -6.90 -12.30
C GLY A 154 14.01 -7.47 -13.24
N LEU A 155 14.16 -6.90 -14.44
CA LEU A 155 15.22 -7.29 -15.38
C LEU A 155 16.61 -7.08 -14.78
N ALA A 156 16.85 -5.92 -14.17
CA ALA A 156 18.12 -5.64 -13.49
C ALA A 156 18.40 -6.66 -12.37
N HIS A 157 17.39 -7.07 -11.61
CA HIS A 157 17.50 -8.09 -10.59
C HIS A 157 17.82 -9.48 -11.18
N MET A 158 17.15 -9.84 -12.29
CA MET A 158 17.42 -11.08 -13.02
C MET A 158 18.86 -11.13 -13.53
N GLU A 159 19.35 -10.03 -14.11
CA GLU A 159 20.71 -9.94 -14.64
C GLU A 159 21.78 -9.97 -13.55
N LYS A 160 21.51 -9.28 -12.42
CA LYS A 160 22.47 -9.17 -11.32
C LYS A 160 22.59 -10.44 -10.48
N TYR A 161 21.45 -11.10 -10.22
CA TYR A 161 21.38 -12.20 -9.25
C TYR A 161 20.96 -13.55 -9.86
N GLY A 162 20.64 -13.60 -11.15
CA GLY A 162 20.18 -14.81 -11.81
C GLY A 162 18.75 -15.22 -11.47
N THR A 163 17.93 -14.31 -10.95
CA THR A 163 16.55 -14.57 -10.55
C THR A 163 15.74 -15.10 -11.72
N PRO A 164 15.08 -16.27 -11.60
CA PRO A 164 14.30 -16.82 -12.68
C PRO A 164 12.93 -16.11 -12.81
N LEU A 165 12.41 -16.03 -14.03
CA LEU A 165 11.06 -15.47 -14.28
C LEU A 165 9.97 -16.17 -13.43
N LYS A 166 10.19 -17.44 -13.09
CA LYS A 166 9.31 -18.24 -12.24
C LYS A 166 9.12 -17.64 -10.86
N ALA A 167 10.11 -16.95 -10.27
CA ALA A 167 9.99 -16.32 -8.95
C ALA A 167 8.86 -15.28 -8.93
N PHE A 168 8.76 -14.46 -9.97
CA PHE A 168 7.66 -13.48 -10.10
C PHE A 168 6.31 -14.15 -10.32
N ALA A 169 6.28 -15.29 -11.02
CA ALA A 169 5.06 -16.07 -11.21
C ALA A 169 4.55 -16.69 -9.90
N GLU A 170 5.45 -17.16 -9.04
CA GLU A 170 5.09 -17.69 -7.71
C GLU A 170 4.52 -16.61 -6.79
N ILE A 171 5.05 -15.38 -6.84
CA ILE A 171 4.48 -14.21 -6.13
C ILE A 171 3.02 -14.00 -6.56
N ARG A 172 2.75 -13.96 -7.87
CA ARG A 172 1.39 -13.77 -8.35
C ARG A 172 0.46 -14.93 -7.97
N ALA A 173 0.96 -16.15 -8.02
CA ALA A 173 0.22 -17.33 -7.59
C ALA A 173 -0.10 -17.26 -6.08
N LYS A 174 0.87 -16.90 -5.24
CA LYS A 174 0.66 -16.64 -3.80
C LYS A 174 -0.42 -15.59 -3.57
N ALA A 175 -0.32 -14.42 -4.22
CA ALA A 175 -1.30 -13.35 -4.09
C ALA A 175 -2.73 -13.82 -4.43
N SER A 176 -2.89 -14.69 -5.43
CA SER A 176 -4.20 -15.23 -5.78
C SER A 176 -4.76 -16.22 -4.76
N ARG A 177 -3.90 -17.07 -4.15
CA ARG A 177 -4.30 -17.98 -3.06
C ARG A 177 -4.77 -17.20 -1.83
N HIS A 178 -4.03 -16.14 -1.45
CA HIS A 178 -4.40 -15.29 -0.33
C HIS A 178 -5.73 -14.56 -0.59
N ALA A 179 -5.90 -13.99 -1.80
CA ALA A 179 -7.11 -13.28 -2.18
C ALA A 179 -8.36 -14.16 -2.26
N ALA A 180 -8.23 -15.47 -2.48
CA ALA A 180 -9.36 -16.40 -2.50
C ALA A 180 -10.19 -16.33 -1.21
N ASN A 181 -9.53 -16.06 -0.09
CA ASN A 181 -10.12 -15.92 1.23
C ASN A 181 -10.61 -14.49 1.56
N ASN A 182 -10.44 -13.52 0.65
CA ASN A 182 -10.79 -12.13 0.88
C ASN A 182 -12.06 -11.72 0.11
N PRO A 183 -13.22 -11.55 0.79
CA PRO A 183 -14.46 -11.13 0.12
C PRO A 183 -14.39 -9.72 -0.48
N LEU A 184 -13.44 -8.89 -0.05
CA LEU A 184 -13.25 -7.52 -0.54
C LEU A 184 -12.31 -7.43 -1.74
N ALA A 185 -11.66 -8.55 -2.13
CA ALA A 185 -10.71 -8.59 -3.23
C ALA A 185 -11.39 -8.60 -4.61
N LEU A 186 -10.78 -7.86 -5.55
CA LEU A 186 -11.21 -7.77 -6.94
C LEU A 186 -11.11 -9.13 -7.67
N PHE A 187 -9.99 -9.85 -7.46
CA PHE A 187 -9.75 -11.16 -8.05
C PHE A 187 -9.61 -12.20 -6.93
N ARG A 188 -10.54 -13.16 -6.93
CA ARG A 188 -10.61 -14.23 -5.92
C ARG A 188 -10.36 -15.63 -6.47
N LYS A 189 -10.13 -15.73 -7.79
CA LYS A 189 -9.82 -17.01 -8.44
C LYS A 189 -8.32 -17.27 -8.33
N GLU A 190 -7.98 -18.43 -7.80
CA GLU A 190 -6.60 -18.89 -7.75
C GLU A 190 -6.04 -19.13 -9.14
N VAL A 191 -4.77 -18.78 -9.32
CA VAL A 191 -3.97 -19.07 -10.52
C VAL A 191 -2.67 -19.75 -10.10
N THR A 192 -2.22 -20.70 -10.90
CA THR A 192 -0.92 -21.37 -10.69
C THR A 192 0.23 -20.52 -11.25
N ALA A 193 1.45 -20.72 -10.78
CA ALA A 193 2.62 -20.08 -11.36
C ALA A 193 2.78 -20.40 -12.85
N GLN A 194 2.45 -21.65 -13.26
CA GLN A 194 2.46 -22.01 -14.68
C GLN A 194 1.44 -21.18 -15.49
N ALA A 195 0.22 -21.02 -14.99
CA ALA A 195 -0.80 -20.18 -15.66
C ALA A 195 -0.38 -18.71 -15.76
N VAL A 196 0.43 -18.21 -14.80
CA VAL A 196 1.02 -16.88 -14.87
C VAL A 196 2.09 -16.80 -15.95
N LEU A 197 2.94 -17.82 -16.08
CA LEU A 197 3.97 -17.88 -17.14
C LEU A 197 3.36 -18.01 -18.53
N ASP A 198 2.26 -18.75 -18.66
CA ASP A 198 1.54 -18.97 -19.94
C ASP A 198 0.65 -17.77 -20.33
N ALA A 199 0.49 -16.79 -19.45
CA ALA A 199 -0.29 -15.59 -19.74
C ALA A 199 0.37 -14.73 -20.84
N PRO A 200 -0.41 -13.91 -21.57
CA PRO A 200 0.16 -13.05 -22.60
C PRO A 200 1.37 -12.25 -22.11
N MET A 201 2.48 -12.39 -22.82
CA MET A 201 3.72 -11.69 -22.53
C MET A 201 3.59 -10.23 -22.91
N ILE A 202 3.87 -9.31 -21.98
CA ILE A 202 3.90 -7.87 -22.23
C ILE A 202 5.33 -7.42 -22.54
N TRP A 203 6.30 -7.94 -21.79
CA TRP A 203 7.72 -7.71 -22.03
C TRP A 203 8.42 -9.08 -22.18
N PRO A 204 8.87 -9.44 -23.38
CA PRO A 204 9.48 -10.75 -23.64
C PRO A 204 10.60 -11.08 -22.65
N GLY A 205 10.49 -12.24 -21.99
CA GLY A 205 11.48 -12.71 -21.01
C GLY A 205 11.43 -12.02 -19.65
N VAL A 206 10.63 -10.95 -19.49
CA VAL A 206 10.61 -10.14 -18.26
C VAL A 206 9.26 -10.18 -17.56
N MET A 207 8.14 -10.01 -18.29
CA MET A 207 6.85 -9.79 -17.65
C MET A 207 5.68 -10.34 -18.47
N THR A 208 4.82 -11.12 -17.82
CA THR A 208 3.48 -11.45 -18.34
C THR A 208 2.43 -10.50 -17.78
N ARG A 209 1.26 -10.44 -18.44
CA ARG A 209 0.15 -9.59 -18.01
C ARG A 209 -0.30 -9.83 -16.56
N LEU A 210 -0.20 -11.06 -16.07
CA LEU A 210 -0.65 -11.39 -14.71
C LEU A 210 0.32 -10.96 -13.62
N MET A 211 1.53 -10.52 -13.96
CA MET A 211 2.53 -10.00 -13.00
C MET A 211 2.32 -8.52 -12.65
N ALA A 212 1.31 -7.87 -13.22
CA ALA A 212 0.93 -6.48 -12.96
C ALA A 212 -0.42 -6.40 -12.24
N CYS A 213 -0.58 -5.43 -11.33
CA CYS A 213 -1.86 -5.15 -10.70
C CYS A 213 -2.87 -4.57 -11.72
N PRO A 214 -4.17 -4.84 -11.55
CA PRO A 214 -5.20 -4.25 -12.40
C PRO A 214 -5.53 -2.82 -12.00
N PRO A 215 -5.93 -1.93 -12.92
CA PRO A 215 -6.62 -0.69 -12.58
C PRO A 215 -7.85 -1.00 -11.71
N THR A 216 -8.00 -0.27 -10.61
CA THR A 216 -8.98 -0.59 -9.57
C THR A 216 -9.63 0.65 -9.00
N CYS A 217 -10.92 0.57 -8.70
CA CYS A 217 -11.69 1.58 -7.98
C CYS A 217 -12.04 1.07 -6.58
N GLY A 218 -12.09 1.96 -5.60
CA GLY A 218 -12.46 1.59 -4.23
C GLY A 218 -12.18 2.69 -3.22
N ALA A 219 -12.52 2.41 -1.97
CA ALA A 219 -12.28 3.30 -0.84
C ALA A 219 -11.98 2.51 0.44
N ALA A 220 -11.17 3.12 1.32
CA ALA A 220 -10.90 2.64 2.65
C ALA A 220 -10.70 3.83 3.60
N ALA A 221 -11.01 3.65 4.88
CA ALA A 221 -10.90 4.70 5.89
C ALA A 221 -10.40 4.13 7.22
N ALA A 222 -9.82 5.01 8.04
CA ALA A 222 -9.43 4.70 9.41
C ALA A 222 -9.76 5.88 10.33
N VAL A 223 -10.06 5.58 11.59
CA VAL A 223 -10.18 6.55 12.68
C VAL A 223 -9.02 6.35 13.62
N LEU A 224 -8.21 7.40 13.78
CA LEU A 224 -7.12 7.45 14.74
C LEU A 224 -7.50 8.29 15.95
N VAL A 225 -7.09 7.85 17.12
CA VAL A 225 -7.34 8.60 18.36
C VAL A 225 -6.10 8.65 19.26
N SER A 226 -6.05 9.70 20.10
CA SER A 226 -5.08 9.77 21.19
C SER A 226 -5.42 8.78 22.29
N GLU A 227 -4.42 8.38 23.07
CA GLU A 227 -4.61 7.51 24.24
C GLU A 227 -5.58 8.11 25.27
N SER A 228 -5.48 9.42 25.50
CA SER A 228 -6.36 10.15 26.42
C SER A 228 -7.81 10.14 25.95
N PHE A 229 -8.05 10.35 24.66
CA PHE A 229 -9.39 10.35 24.09
C PHE A 229 -10.00 8.95 24.12
N ALA A 230 -9.24 7.91 23.72
CA ALA A 230 -9.69 6.52 23.77
C ALA A 230 -10.12 6.13 25.20
N LYS A 231 -9.27 6.43 26.19
CA LYS A 231 -9.56 6.15 27.61
C LYS A 231 -10.78 6.91 28.13
N LYS A 232 -10.89 8.22 27.83
CA LYS A 232 -12.01 9.06 28.26
C LYS A 232 -13.36 8.60 27.70
N ARG A 233 -13.37 8.10 26.45
CA ARG A 233 -14.57 7.68 25.73
C ARG A 233 -14.85 6.19 25.82
N GLY A 234 -13.97 5.40 26.45
CA GLY A 234 -14.07 3.93 26.52
C GLY A 234 -14.00 3.27 25.13
N LEU A 235 -13.20 3.83 24.23
CA LEU A 235 -13.05 3.33 22.86
C LEU A 235 -12.06 2.17 22.81
N ARG A 236 -12.14 1.40 21.73
CA ARG A 236 -11.19 0.33 21.43
C ARG A 236 -9.79 0.90 21.27
N SER A 237 -8.82 0.27 21.93
CA SER A 237 -7.41 0.66 21.93
C SER A 237 -6.49 -0.58 21.88
N ASP A 238 -6.88 -1.56 21.08
CA ASP A 238 -6.21 -2.85 20.91
C ASP A 238 -5.10 -2.85 19.84
N VAL A 239 -5.07 -1.84 18.97
CA VAL A 239 -4.04 -1.67 17.93
C VAL A 239 -3.52 -0.24 17.95
N PHE A 240 -2.20 -0.06 17.95
CA PHE A 240 -1.58 1.26 17.89
C PHE A 240 -0.45 1.32 16.86
N ILE A 241 -0.16 2.52 16.36
CA ILE A 241 0.98 2.80 15.49
C ILE A 241 2.21 2.97 16.36
N ALA A 242 3.08 1.96 16.39
CA ALA A 242 4.30 1.96 17.21
C ALA A 242 5.38 2.87 16.59
N ALA A 243 5.58 2.78 15.28
CA ALA A 243 6.55 3.59 14.55
C ALA A 243 6.04 3.89 13.15
N GLN A 244 6.53 4.99 12.57
CA GLN A 244 6.18 5.35 11.19
C GLN A 244 7.23 6.29 10.61
N ALA A 245 7.61 6.07 9.36
CA ALA A 245 8.51 6.92 8.61
C ALA A 245 8.00 7.16 7.19
N MET A 246 8.31 8.33 6.67
CA MET A 246 8.15 8.68 5.27
C MET A 246 9.50 9.12 4.71
N THR A 247 9.83 8.68 3.50
CA THR A 247 11.05 9.00 2.77
C THR A 247 10.73 9.44 1.35
N THR A 248 11.67 10.10 0.72
CA THR A 248 11.63 10.50 -0.70
C THR A 248 12.94 10.11 -1.37
N ASP A 249 13.01 10.23 -2.68
CA ASP A 249 14.18 9.95 -3.48
C ASP A 249 15.41 10.75 -3.07
N ARG A 250 16.59 10.21 -3.33
CA ARG A 250 17.89 10.85 -3.19
C ARG A 250 18.52 11.09 -4.56
N ALA A 251 19.55 11.90 -4.64
CA ALA A 251 20.32 12.07 -5.88
C ALA A 251 20.80 10.74 -6.46
N SER A 252 21.18 9.78 -5.60
CA SER A 252 21.57 8.42 -5.99
C SER A 252 20.50 7.66 -6.77
N THR A 253 19.21 7.98 -6.60
CA THR A 253 18.11 7.38 -7.40
C THR A 253 18.33 7.59 -8.90
N PHE A 254 18.79 8.76 -9.30
CA PHE A 254 18.98 9.15 -10.71
C PHE A 254 20.43 8.96 -11.21
N GLU A 255 21.40 9.09 -10.30
CA GLU A 255 22.83 9.10 -10.66
C GLU A 255 23.44 7.69 -10.71
N ALA A 256 22.94 6.75 -9.93
CA ALA A 256 23.57 5.43 -9.78
C ALA A 256 23.44 4.52 -11.01
N GLY A 257 22.50 4.80 -11.93
CA GLY A 257 22.28 3.94 -13.09
C GLY A 257 21.76 2.55 -12.68
N ASP A 258 20.84 2.50 -11.73
CA ASP A 258 20.26 1.27 -11.16
C ASP A 258 18.71 1.35 -11.17
N MET A 259 18.09 0.46 -11.93
CA MET A 259 16.63 0.39 -12.05
C MET A 259 15.93 0.01 -10.73
N MET A 260 16.57 -0.77 -9.85
CA MET A 260 15.98 -1.11 -8.55
C MET A 260 15.92 0.12 -7.64
N ARG A 261 16.95 0.97 -7.65
CA ARG A 261 16.93 2.26 -6.94
C ARG A 261 15.86 3.19 -7.50
N LEU A 262 15.70 3.22 -8.81
CA LEU A 262 14.71 4.06 -9.49
C LEU A 262 13.27 3.74 -9.06
N VAL A 263 12.96 2.49 -8.76
CA VAL A 263 11.63 2.09 -8.25
C VAL A 263 11.53 2.11 -6.72
N GLY A 264 12.51 2.70 -6.02
CA GLY A 264 12.42 2.98 -4.60
C GLY A 264 13.05 1.95 -3.65
N TYR A 265 13.98 1.10 -4.09
CA TYR A 265 14.69 0.15 -3.22
C TYR A 265 15.33 0.84 -2.01
N GLU A 266 16.17 1.86 -2.24
CA GLU A 266 16.85 2.58 -1.15
C GLU A 266 15.86 3.37 -0.29
N MET A 267 14.87 3.99 -0.91
CA MET A 267 13.83 4.76 -0.22
C MET A 267 13.02 3.86 0.72
N SER A 268 12.67 2.65 0.28
CA SER A 268 11.95 1.64 1.09
C SER A 268 12.82 1.13 2.24
N ARG A 269 14.09 0.82 1.97
CA ARG A 269 15.04 0.37 2.98
C ARG A 269 15.25 1.42 4.05
N GLU A 270 15.48 2.68 3.66
CA GLU A 270 15.67 3.77 4.63
C GLU A 270 14.42 4.00 5.50
N ALA A 271 13.23 3.91 4.92
CA ALA A 271 11.99 4.04 5.68
C ALA A 271 11.81 2.88 6.67
N ALA A 272 12.11 1.65 6.26
CA ALA A 272 12.06 0.46 7.13
C ALA A 272 13.09 0.55 8.26
N ASP A 273 14.34 0.90 7.97
CA ASP A 273 15.39 1.07 8.97
C ASP A 273 15.01 2.12 10.03
N LYS A 274 14.42 3.25 9.61
CA LYS A 274 13.91 4.26 10.54
C LYS A 274 12.82 3.71 11.45
N VAL A 275 11.90 2.92 10.91
CA VAL A 275 10.79 2.33 11.66
C VAL A 275 11.30 1.26 12.63
N TYR A 276 12.19 0.37 12.20
CA TYR A 276 12.80 -0.63 13.08
C TYR A 276 13.57 0.01 14.24
N ASN A 277 14.38 1.03 13.93
CA ASN A 277 15.13 1.76 14.96
C ASN A 277 14.21 2.50 15.94
N GLN A 278 13.10 3.11 15.47
CA GLN A 278 12.14 3.79 16.35
C GLN A 278 11.42 2.82 17.29
N ALA A 279 11.11 1.62 16.81
CA ALA A 279 10.38 0.61 17.57
C ALA A 279 11.29 -0.32 18.40
N GLY A 280 12.59 -0.34 18.12
CA GLY A 280 13.55 -1.23 18.78
C GLY A 280 13.38 -2.71 18.40
N ILE A 281 12.97 -2.98 17.16
CA ILE A 281 12.77 -4.33 16.63
C ILE A 281 13.53 -4.51 15.30
N GLY A 282 13.57 -5.76 14.80
CA GLY A 282 14.10 -6.11 13.48
C GLY A 282 13.05 -6.75 12.56
N PRO A 283 13.43 -7.04 11.30
CA PRO A 283 12.55 -7.73 10.37
C PRO A 283 12.11 -9.14 10.83
N ASP A 284 12.90 -9.82 11.64
CA ASP A 284 12.59 -11.15 12.18
C ASP A 284 11.49 -11.12 13.29
N ASP A 285 11.14 -9.93 13.79
CA ASP A 285 10.07 -9.74 14.79
C ASP A 285 8.69 -9.50 14.16
N LEU A 286 8.59 -9.54 12.83
CA LEU A 286 7.35 -9.27 12.11
C LEU A 286 6.54 -10.55 11.89
N ASP A 287 5.25 -10.51 12.20
CA ASP A 287 4.32 -11.62 11.99
C ASP A 287 3.62 -11.53 10.63
N VAL A 288 3.24 -10.31 10.22
CA VAL A 288 2.45 -10.06 9.02
C VAL A 288 2.81 -8.74 8.36
N ILE A 289 2.82 -8.72 7.04
CA ILE A 289 3.16 -7.55 6.23
C ILE A 289 2.13 -7.35 5.12
N GLU A 290 1.65 -6.13 4.95
CA GLU A 290 1.04 -5.64 3.70
C GLU A 290 2.05 -4.74 3.01
N LEU A 291 2.67 -5.22 1.94
CA LEU A 291 3.66 -4.48 1.17
C LEU A 291 3.13 -4.10 -0.23
N HIS A 292 3.84 -3.20 -0.90
CA HIS A 292 3.43 -2.62 -2.18
C HIS A 292 3.79 -3.53 -3.37
N ASP A 293 2.96 -4.50 -3.66
CA ASP A 293 3.09 -5.43 -4.78
C ASP A 293 2.33 -4.97 -6.04
N CYS A 294 2.52 -3.72 -6.46
CA CYS A 294 1.93 -3.25 -7.72
C CYS A 294 2.37 -4.08 -8.94
N PHE A 295 3.55 -4.67 -8.85
CA PHE A 295 4.08 -5.69 -9.74
C PHE A 295 4.74 -6.80 -8.91
N ALA A 296 4.73 -8.02 -9.40
CA ALA A 296 5.43 -9.14 -8.77
C ALA A 296 6.94 -8.85 -8.61
N HIS A 297 7.51 -8.11 -9.57
CA HIS A 297 8.90 -7.64 -9.54
C HIS A 297 9.17 -6.72 -8.34
N ASN A 298 8.25 -5.80 -8.06
CA ASN A 298 8.38 -4.90 -6.92
C ASN A 298 8.24 -5.63 -5.58
N GLU A 299 7.36 -6.60 -5.48
CA GLU A 299 7.25 -7.42 -4.26
C GLU A 299 8.57 -8.13 -3.94
N LEU A 300 9.19 -8.76 -4.95
CA LEU A 300 10.47 -9.44 -4.80
C LEU A 300 11.55 -8.49 -4.29
N ILE A 301 11.71 -7.33 -4.94
CA ILE A 301 12.68 -6.29 -4.57
C ILE A 301 12.39 -5.76 -3.16
N THR A 302 11.12 -5.64 -2.79
CA THR A 302 10.70 -5.14 -1.48
C THR A 302 11.05 -6.12 -0.35
N TYR A 303 11.07 -7.43 -0.56
CA TYR A 303 11.53 -8.38 0.45
C TYR A 303 12.95 -8.07 0.91
N GLU A 304 13.83 -7.77 -0.04
CA GLU A 304 15.24 -7.41 0.23
C GLU A 304 15.35 -6.02 0.86
N ALA A 305 14.56 -5.05 0.35
CA ALA A 305 14.57 -3.68 0.88
C ALA A 305 14.07 -3.60 2.32
N LEU A 306 13.10 -4.44 2.71
CA LEU A 306 12.61 -4.54 4.08
C LEU A 306 13.48 -5.42 4.98
N GLY A 307 14.54 -6.07 4.45
CA GLY A 307 15.43 -6.92 5.20
C GLY A 307 14.87 -8.31 5.56
N LEU A 308 13.78 -8.75 4.88
CA LEU A 308 13.18 -10.08 5.12
C LEU A 308 14.09 -11.22 4.64
N CYS A 309 14.93 -10.92 3.68
CA CYS A 309 16.00 -11.77 3.18
C CYS A 309 17.20 -10.91 2.76
N PRO A 310 18.41 -11.49 2.64
CA PRO A 310 19.57 -10.76 2.13
C PRO A 310 19.38 -10.34 0.67
N GLU A 311 20.13 -9.34 0.23
CA GLU A 311 20.15 -8.88 -1.16
C GLU A 311 20.54 -10.03 -2.11
N GLY A 312 19.75 -10.26 -3.16
CA GLY A 312 19.87 -11.42 -4.07
C GLY A 312 19.28 -12.73 -3.50
N GLY A 313 18.70 -12.70 -2.31
CA GLY A 313 18.14 -13.88 -1.64
C GLY A 313 16.65 -14.10 -1.82
N ALA A 314 15.96 -13.21 -2.51
CA ALA A 314 14.50 -13.23 -2.59
C ALA A 314 13.94 -14.46 -3.32
N ASP A 315 14.64 -15.01 -4.34
CA ASP A 315 14.21 -16.25 -5.02
C ASP A 315 14.18 -17.43 -4.04
N LYS A 316 15.21 -17.56 -3.19
CA LYS A 316 15.25 -18.59 -2.15
C LYS A 316 14.13 -18.38 -1.12
N PHE A 317 13.92 -17.16 -0.65
CA PHE A 317 12.86 -16.80 0.30
C PHE A 317 11.47 -17.19 -0.22
N ILE A 318 11.21 -17.01 -1.53
CA ILE A 318 9.97 -17.43 -2.19
C ILE A 318 9.89 -18.96 -2.30
N THR A 319 10.97 -19.62 -2.74
CA THR A 319 11.02 -21.05 -2.98
C THR A 319 10.86 -21.86 -1.68
N ASP A 320 11.42 -21.37 -0.59
CA ASP A 320 11.29 -21.96 0.75
C ASP A 320 9.89 -21.75 1.36
N GLY A 321 9.07 -20.86 0.77
CA GLY A 321 7.75 -20.52 1.28
C GLY A 321 7.79 -19.57 2.48
N ASP A 322 8.91 -18.90 2.70
CA ASP A 322 9.13 -18.01 3.84
C ASP A 322 8.26 -16.73 3.80
N ASN A 323 7.63 -16.44 2.66
CA ASN A 323 6.79 -15.28 2.40
C ASN A 323 5.26 -15.53 2.53
N THR A 324 4.86 -16.68 3.07
CA THR A 324 3.44 -17.07 3.14
C THR A 324 3.14 -17.83 4.45
N TYR A 325 1.92 -18.27 4.62
CA TYR A 325 1.49 -19.03 5.79
C TYR A 325 2.35 -20.27 6.03
N GLY A 326 2.83 -20.41 7.26
CA GLY A 326 3.75 -21.48 7.67
C GLY A 326 5.22 -21.18 7.42
N GLY A 327 5.55 -20.09 6.74
CA GLY A 327 6.92 -19.58 6.55
C GLY A 327 7.33 -18.59 7.65
N LYS A 328 8.36 -17.79 7.39
CA LYS A 328 8.91 -16.83 8.35
C LYS A 328 7.96 -15.67 8.64
N VAL A 329 7.33 -15.13 7.61
CA VAL A 329 6.40 -14.00 7.72
C VAL A 329 5.33 -14.09 6.64
N VAL A 330 4.08 -13.77 6.99
CA VAL A 330 3.01 -13.75 5.99
C VAL A 330 2.98 -12.40 5.29
N THR A 331 3.25 -12.38 3.98
CA THR A 331 3.18 -11.16 3.17
C THR A 331 1.89 -11.11 2.37
N ASN A 332 1.22 -9.95 2.38
CA ASN A 332 -0.01 -9.68 1.65
C ASN A 332 -1.13 -10.71 1.89
N PRO A 333 -1.53 -10.99 3.16
CA PRO A 333 -2.63 -11.92 3.46
C PRO A 333 -3.94 -11.50 2.80
N SER A 334 -4.12 -10.21 2.51
CA SER A 334 -5.30 -9.70 1.80
C SER A 334 -5.37 -10.08 0.32
N GLY A 335 -4.28 -10.61 -0.25
CA GLY A 335 -4.09 -10.83 -1.67
C GLY A 335 -3.31 -9.72 -2.37
N GLY A 336 -2.85 -8.71 -1.61
CA GLY A 336 -2.03 -7.62 -2.10
C GLY A 336 -2.67 -6.79 -3.22
N LEU A 337 -1.89 -5.93 -3.84
CA LEU A 337 -2.32 -5.10 -4.96
C LEU A 337 -2.57 -5.96 -6.21
N LEU A 338 -1.81 -7.05 -6.37
CA LEU A 338 -1.90 -7.95 -7.51
C LEU A 338 -3.25 -8.67 -7.62
N SER A 339 -3.93 -8.95 -6.49
CA SER A 339 -5.19 -9.69 -6.49
C SER A 339 -6.33 -8.96 -5.78
N LYS A 340 -6.09 -8.35 -4.59
CA LYS A 340 -7.08 -7.50 -3.94
C LYS A 340 -7.40 -6.28 -4.80
N GLY A 341 -6.39 -5.71 -5.44
CA GLY A 341 -6.51 -4.54 -6.29
C GLY A 341 -5.76 -3.32 -5.75
N HIS A 342 -5.60 -2.31 -6.61
CA HIS A 342 -4.77 -1.13 -6.34
C HIS A 342 -5.49 0.19 -6.68
N PRO A 343 -6.53 0.60 -5.93
CA PRO A 343 -7.03 1.97 -6.02
C PRO A 343 -6.04 2.89 -5.31
N LEU A 344 -5.30 3.72 -6.06
CA LEU A 344 -4.09 4.40 -5.61
C LEU A 344 -4.29 5.15 -4.29
N GLY A 345 -5.31 6.00 -4.21
CA GLY A 345 -5.60 6.77 -3.00
C GLY A 345 -6.05 5.92 -1.79
N ALA A 346 -6.67 4.76 -2.05
CA ALA A 346 -7.20 3.89 -0.99
C ALA A 346 -6.22 2.83 -0.50
N THR A 347 -5.20 2.47 -1.30
CA THR A 347 -4.33 1.32 -1.05
C THR A 347 -3.72 1.33 0.34
N GLY A 348 -3.13 2.44 0.78
CA GLY A 348 -2.49 2.52 2.09
C GLY A 348 -3.48 2.31 3.25
N LEU A 349 -4.73 2.75 3.11
CA LEU A 349 -5.76 2.53 4.12
C LEU A 349 -6.38 1.14 4.05
N ALA A 350 -6.42 0.51 2.88
CA ALA A 350 -6.78 -0.90 2.74
C ALA A 350 -5.72 -1.83 3.36
N GLN A 351 -4.45 -1.46 3.33
CA GLN A 351 -3.38 -2.14 4.07
C GLN A 351 -3.56 -1.96 5.58
N CYS A 352 -3.83 -0.72 6.04
CA CYS A 352 -4.15 -0.43 7.44
C CYS A 352 -5.37 -1.24 7.92
N PHE A 353 -6.43 -1.34 7.10
CA PHE A 353 -7.60 -2.15 7.38
C PHE A 353 -7.22 -3.62 7.63
N GLU A 354 -6.50 -4.25 6.69
CA GLU A 354 -6.12 -5.65 6.80
C GLU A 354 -5.25 -5.91 8.04
N LEU A 355 -4.19 -5.10 8.23
CA LEU A 355 -3.28 -5.28 9.36
C LEU A 355 -3.96 -5.06 10.72
N THR A 356 -4.89 -4.10 10.79
CA THR A 356 -5.71 -3.90 11.99
C THR A 356 -6.59 -5.12 12.28
N GLN A 357 -7.23 -5.72 11.25
CA GLN A 357 -8.01 -6.94 11.41
C GLN A 357 -7.14 -8.14 11.85
N GLN A 358 -5.93 -8.24 11.31
CA GLN A 358 -4.96 -9.27 11.70
C GLN A 358 -4.57 -9.17 13.18
N LEU A 359 -4.20 -7.97 13.63
CA LEU A 359 -3.81 -7.75 15.04
C LEU A 359 -4.97 -7.88 16.03
N ARG A 360 -6.21 -7.71 15.57
CA ARG A 360 -7.44 -7.93 16.35
C ARG A 360 -7.88 -9.39 16.38
N GLY A 361 -7.27 -10.28 15.63
CA GLY A 361 -7.74 -11.65 15.48
C GLY A 361 -9.07 -11.77 14.72
N SER A 362 -9.40 -10.79 13.88
CA SER A 362 -10.70 -10.68 13.20
C SER A 362 -10.60 -10.76 11.65
N ALA A 363 -9.46 -11.21 11.12
CA ALA A 363 -9.27 -11.34 9.67
C ALA A 363 -9.96 -12.58 9.06
N GLY A 364 -10.67 -13.40 9.86
CA GLY A 364 -11.40 -14.58 9.39
C GLY A 364 -10.47 -15.62 8.76
N ALA A 365 -10.80 -16.11 7.57
CA ALA A 365 -10.00 -17.13 6.87
C ALA A 365 -8.59 -16.66 6.44
N ARG A 366 -8.29 -15.35 6.56
CA ARG A 366 -6.97 -14.78 6.29
C ARG A 366 -6.12 -14.61 7.54
N GLN A 367 -6.64 -15.00 8.71
CA GLN A 367 -5.96 -14.76 9.98
C GLN A 367 -4.57 -15.39 10.01
N VAL A 368 -3.57 -14.60 10.38
CA VAL A 368 -2.25 -15.07 10.79
C VAL A 368 -2.29 -15.33 12.28
N ASP A 369 -2.15 -16.58 12.66
CA ASP A 369 -2.29 -17.00 14.06
C ASP A 369 -1.24 -16.33 14.95
N GLY A 370 -1.71 -15.74 16.05
CA GLY A 370 -0.84 -15.11 17.05
C GLY A 370 -0.20 -13.79 16.61
N ALA A 371 -0.61 -13.18 15.50
CA ALA A 371 -0.06 -11.93 15.02
C ALA A 371 -0.15 -10.81 16.06
N ARG A 372 0.98 -10.18 16.38
CA ARG A 372 1.12 -9.07 17.33
C ARG A 372 1.88 -7.86 16.76
N THR A 373 2.69 -8.09 15.73
CA THR A 373 3.52 -7.06 15.08
C THR A 373 3.28 -7.10 13.57
N ALA A 374 2.81 -5.99 13.03
CA ALA A 374 2.44 -5.89 11.63
C ALA A 374 3.11 -4.71 10.94
N LEU A 375 3.65 -4.90 9.74
CA LEU A 375 4.29 -3.85 8.95
C LEU A 375 3.48 -3.52 7.70
N GLN A 376 3.26 -2.25 7.48
CA GLN A 376 2.75 -1.70 6.22
C GLN A 376 3.88 -1.04 5.45
N HIS A 377 4.02 -1.38 4.18
CA HIS A 377 4.90 -0.68 3.23
C HIS A 377 4.09 -0.21 2.04
N ASN A 378 4.10 1.09 1.78
CA ASN A 378 3.37 1.69 0.66
C ASN A 378 4.27 2.67 -0.10
N LEU A 379 4.50 2.36 -1.37
CA LEU A 379 5.37 3.09 -2.28
C LEU A 379 4.55 3.88 -3.29
N GLY A 380 4.93 5.14 -3.54
CA GLY A 380 4.42 5.98 -4.63
C GLY A 380 5.54 6.37 -5.57
N LEU A 381 5.42 6.03 -6.86
CA LEU A 381 6.33 6.53 -7.88
C LEU A 381 6.36 8.06 -7.88
N GLY A 382 7.54 8.64 -8.11
CA GLY A 382 7.77 10.07 -8.00
C GLY A 382 8.22 10.50 -6.61
N GLY A 383 8.65 9.56 -5.76
CA GLY A 383 9.40 9.84 -4.55
C GLY A 383 8.59 9.87 -3.26
N ALA A 384 7.81 8.85 -2.98
CA ALA A 384 7.22 8.70 -1.64
C ALA A 384 7.16 7.24 -1.22
N CYS A 385 7.76 6.92 -0.07
CA CYS A 385 7.60 5.66 0.60
C CYS A 385 7.17 5.89 2.04
N VAL A 386 6.10 5.23 2.46
CA VAL A 386 5.62 5.26 3.85
C VAL A 386 5.67 3.85 4.41
N VAL A 387 6.40 3.68 5.51
CA VAL A 387 6.43 2.46 6.30
C VAL A 387 5.80 2.73 7.65
N THR A 388 4.86 1.89 8.05
CA THR A 388 4.13 2.00 9.32
C THR A 388 4.18 0.67 10.06
N LEU A 389 4.58 0.69 11.31
CA LEU A 389 4.57 -0.46 12.21
C LEU A 389 3.39 -0.36 13.16
N TYR A 390 2.58 -1.40 13.19
CA TYR A 390 1.46 -1.55 14.10
C TYR A 390 1.76 -2.64 15.11
N GLN A 391 1.29 -2.46 16.33
CA GLN A 391 1.36 -3.49 17.36
C GLN A 391 0.02 -3.67 18.06
N ALA A 392 -0.26 -4.91 18.47
CA ALA A 392 -1.33 -5.19 19.41
C ALA A 392 -0.97 -4.64 20.79
N ALA A 393 -1.94 -4.02 21.50
CA ALA A 393 -1.74 -3.40 22.81
C ALA A 393 -1.71 -4.40 23.95
#